data_06e8744575e0ea33437e47dad86658ff
#
_entry.id   06e8744575e0ea33437e47dad86658ff
#
_cell.length_a   1.000
_cell.length_b   1.000
_cell.length_c   1.000
_cell.angle_alpha   90.00
_cell.angle_beta   90.00
_cell.angle_gamma   90.00
#
_symmetry.space_group_name_H-M   'P 1'
#
loop_
_entity.id
_entity.type
_entity.pdbx_description
1 polymer ?
#
loop_
_entity_poly.entity_id
_entity_poly.type
_entity_poly.pdbx_seq_one_letter_code
_entity_poly.pdbx_strand_id
1 'polypeptide(L)'
;MRAVADKLALQGFIVIMPDLASGLGPNGGNFDSFKYPDDLAKALGTRTVPEKIGLLRAARDYALKLPRANGKSGITGFCNGGGFAWESAAEIPGINAAVSFYGAPPNLATMAKIRVPVLAFAGDDDPGLAPKVAAAAPEMQRLGKTFEFKIYPNVTHAFLEHQTLGENAVATLDSWPRAIAFFKRYLNAQTSSTNTRTN
;
A
#
# COMPACT_ATOMS: atom_id res chain seq x y z
N MET A 1 7.23 7.40 -8.45
CA MET A 1 7.40 6.58 -7.23
C MET A 1 8.50 7.07 -6.29
N ARG A 2 9.72 7.46 -6.75
CA ARG A 2 10.79 7.99 -5.88
C ARG A 2 10.31 9.18 -5.03
N ALA A 3 9.64 10.16 -5.63
CA ALA A 3 9.07 11.32 -4.90
C ALA A 3 8.05 10.93 -3.80
N VAL A 4 7.36 9.80 -3.94
CA VAL A 4 6.47 9.28 -2.88
C VAL A 4 7.30 8.75 -1.71
N ALA A 5 8.37 8.00 -2.00
CA ALA A 5 9.28 7.52 -0.96
C ALA A 5 9.91 8.68 -0.18
N ASP A 6 10.37 9.72 -0.88
CA ASP A 6 10.93 10.93 -0.25
C ASP A 6 9.90 11.63 0.65
N LYS A 7 8.66 11.78 0.19
CA LYS A 7 7.58 12.37 0.99
C LYS A 7 7.29 11.56 2.26
N LEU A 8 7.31 10.23 2.21
CA LEU A 8 7.14 9.39 3.40
C LEU A 8 8.36 9.48 4.32
N ALA A 9 9.57 9.51 3.77
CA ALA A 9 10.80 9.67 4.56
C ALA A 9 10.81 10.98 5.34
N LEU A 10 10.36 12.09 4.74
CA LEU A 10 10.17 13.38 5.41
C LEU A 10 9.15 13.32 6.57
N GLN A 11 8.29 12.32 6.61
CA GLN A 11 7.36 12.07 7.72
C GLN A 11 7.94 11.20 8.84
N GLY A 12 9.22 10.82 8.73
CA GLY A 12 9.95 10.04 9.72
C GLY A 12 9.87 8.52 9.51
N PHE A 13 9.42 8.06 8.34
CA PHE A 13 9.43 6.63 8.00
C PHE A 13 10.75 6.21 7.34
N ILE A 14 11.21 5.01 7.65
CA ILE A 14 12.18 4.30 6.81
C ILE A 14 11.40 3.74 5.63
N VAL A 15 11.79 4.09 4.40
CA VAL A 15 11.04 3.69 3.20
C VAL A 15 11.91 2.83 2.31
N ILE A 16 11.40 1.65 1.97
CA ILE A 16 12.01 0.76 0.98
C ILE A 16 11.06 0.64 -0.21
N MET A 17 11.58 0.85 -1.39
CA MET A 17 10.85 0.69 -2.64
C MET A 17 11.50 -0.45 -3.45
N PRO A 18 10.99 -1.67 -3.31
CA PRO A 18 11.58 -2.82 -4.01
C PRO A 18 11.31 -2.74 -5.51
N ASP A 19 12.31 -3.09 -6.30
CA ASP A 19 12.16 -3.25 -7.74
C ASP A 19 11.63 -4.65 -8.08
N LEU A 20 10.33 -4.72 -8.34
CA LEU A 20 9.68 -5.98 -8.72
C LEU A 20 10.06 -6.46 -10.13
N ALA A 21 10.73 -5.62 -10.94
CA ALA A 21 11.22 -5.97 -12.27
C ALA A 21 12.69 -6.45 -12.27
N SER A 22 13.36 -6.42 -11.13
CA SER A 22 14.75 -6.86 -11.00
C SER A 22 14.94 -8.28 -11.56
N GLY A 23 15.89 -8.45 -12.48
CA GLY A 23 16.15 -9.70 -13.17
C GLY A 23 15.25 -9.99 -14.38
N LEU A 24 14.21 -9.18 -14.64
CA LEU A 24 13.28 -9.35 -15.77
C LEU A 24 13.63 -8.49 -16.99
N GLY A 25 14.46 -7.47 -16.80
CA GLY A 25 14.86 -6.58 -17.88
C GLY A 25 15.80 -7.27 -18.89
N PRO A 26 16.04 -6.63 -20.04
CA PRO A 26 17.01 -7.08 -21.00
C PRO A 26 18.36 -7.43 -20.33
N ASN A 27 18.92 -8.58 -20.68
CA ASN A 27 20.16 -9.11 -20.09
C ASN A 27 20.12 -9.28 -18.55
N GLY A 28 18.95 -9.56 -17.97
CA GLY A 28 18.79 -9.68 -16.52
C GLY A 28 18.76 -8.34 -15.78
N GLY A 29 18.45 -7.25 -16.48
CA GLY A 29 18.37 -5.90 -15.93
C GLY A 29 17.16 -5.70 -15.03
N ASN A 30 16.97 -4.46 -14.60
CA ASN A 30 15.99 -4.02 -13.64
C ASN A 30 14.92 -3.09 -14.28
N PHE A 31 14.12 -2.40 -13.46
CA PHE A 31 13.12 -1.42 -13.91
C PHE A 31 13.69 -0.40 -14.91
N ASP A 32 14.87 0.15 -14.65
CA ASP A 32 15.48 1.19 -15.49
C ASP A 32 15.99 0.65 -16.83
N SER A 33 15.99 -0.68 -17.02
CA SER A 33 16.43 -1.35 -18.28
C SER A 33 15.33 -1.40 -19.34
N PHE A 34 14.09 -1.08 -19.00
CA PHE A 34 12.97 -1.08 -19.92
C PHE A 34 12.83 0.28 -20.61
N LYS A 35 12.80 0.26 -21.94
CA LYS A 35 12.64 1.48 -22.76
C LYS A 35 11.17 1.92 -22.81
N TYR A 36 10.24 0.96 -22.78
CA TYR A 36 8.81 1.24 -22.93
C TYR A 36 8.04 0.69 -21.73
N PRO A 37 7.02 1.45 -21.25
CA PRO A 37 6.17 1.02 -20.14
C PRO A 37 5.45 -0.31 -20.39
N ASP A 38 5.04 -0.58 -21.63
CA ASP A 38 4.34 -1.81 -22.00
C ASP A 38 5.24 -3.06 -21.85
N ASP A 39 6.52 -2.93 -22.20
CA ASP A 39 7.49 -4.03 -22.03
C ASP A 39 7.72 -4.32 -20.54
N LEU A 40 7.79 -3.27 -19.70
CA LEU A 40 7.85 -3.42 -18.27
C LEU A 40 6.59 -4.09 -17.70
N ALA A 41 5.41 -3.64 -18.12
CA ALA A 41 4.14 -4.21 -17.68
C ALA A 41 4.04 -5.70 -18.06
N LYS A 42 4.43 -6.05 -19.29
CA LYS A 42 4.49 -7.44 -19.78
C LYS A 42 5.46 -8.28 -18.95
N ALA A 43 6.67 -7.78 -18.73
CA ALA A 43 7.67 -8.46 -17.91
C ALA A 43 7.19 -8.67 -16.46
N LEU A 44 6.62 -7.65 -15.83
CA LEU A 44 6.01 -7.78 -14.51
C LEU A 44 4.85 -8.77 -14.48
N GLY A 45 4.13 -8.92 -15.60
CA GLY A 45 3.07 -9.93 -15.79
C GLY A 45 3.56 -11.36 -15.73
N THR A 46 4.86 -11.62 -15.99
CA THR A 46 5.44 -12.98 -15.94
C THR A 46 5.66 -13.48 -14.52
N ARG A 47 5.81 -12.57 -13.52
CA ARG A 47 5.90 -12.97 -12.13
C ARG A 47 4.54 -13.30 -11.56
N THR A 48 4.44 -14.42 -10.90
CA THR A 48 3.25 -14.81 -10.14
C THR A 48 3.04 -13.91 -8.91
N VAL A 49 1.82 -13.91 -8.37
CA VAL A 49 1.52 -13.18 -7.13
C VAL A 49 2.40 -13.66 -5.96
N PRO A 50 2.59 -14.97 -5.71
CA PRO A 50 3.49 -15.44 -4.67
C PRO A 50 4.94 -14.96 -4.81
N GLU A 51 5.49 -14.89 -6.02
CA GLU A 51 6.84 -14.36 -6.27
C GLU A 51 6.93 -12.88 -5.90
N LYS A 52 5.96 -12.05 -6.32
CA LYS A 52 5.90 -10.64 -5.96
C LYS A 52 5.79 -10.44 -4.44
N ILE A 53 4.92 -11.21 -3.79
CA ILE A 53 4.78 -11.20 -2.32
C ILE A 53 6.09 -11.63 -1.63
N GLY A 54 6.81 -12.59 -2.18
CA GLY A 54 8.14 -13.00 -1.70
C GLY A 54 9.15 -11.85 -1.73
N LEU A 55 9.19 -11.09 -2.82
CA LEU A 55 10.06 -9.91 -2.95
C LEU A 55 9.67 -8.79 -1.95
N LEU A 56 8.38 -8.52 -1.80
CA LEU A 56 7.87 -7.54 -0.83
C LEU A 56 8.20 -7.95 0.61
N ARG A 57 8.08 -9.24 0.93
CA ARG A 57 8.48 -9.79 2.23
C ARG A 57 9.98 -9.61 2.47
N ALA A 58 10.82 -9.95 1.49
CA ALA A 58 12.26 -9.78 1.61
C ALA A 58 12.66 -8.31 1.84
N ALA A 59 12.03 -7.38 1.12
CA ALA A 59 12.24 -5.95 1.31
C ALA A 59 11.83 -5.49 2.72
N ARG A 60 10.68 -5.95 3.23
CA ARG A 60 10.24 -5.70 4.61
C ARG A 60 11.21 -6.25 5.63
N ASP A 61 11.66 -7.50 5.46
CA ASP A 61 12.59 -8.15 6.39
C ASP A 61 13.96 -7.45 6.41
N TYR A 62 14.39 -6.91 5.28
CA TYR A 62 15.56 -6.05 5.20
C TYR A 62 15.35 -4.72 5.97
N ALA A 63 14.22 -4.04 5.73
CA ALA A 63 13.90 -2.78 6.40
C ALA A 63 13.88 -2.91 7.92
N LEU A 64 13.35 -4.00 8.44
CA LEU A 64 13.27 -4.26 9.89
C LEU A 64 14.65 -4.52 10.56
N LYS A 65 15.69 -4.82 9.77
CA LYS A 65 17.07 -4.98 10.27
C LYS A 65 17.86 -3.67 10.30
N LEU A 66 17.32 -2.59 9.74
CA LEU A 66 18.01 -1.31 9.73
C LEU A 66 18.10 -0.71 11.15
N PRO A 67 19.20 -0.01 11.50
CA PRO A 67 19.51 0.40 12.88
C PRO A 67 18.44 1.27 13.55
N ARG A 68 17.60 1.96 12.79
CA ARG A 68 16.54 2.84 13.31
C ARG A 68 15.13 2.26 13.15
N ALA A 69 15.00 1.00 12.73
CA ALA A 69 13.73 0.32 12.63
C ALA A 69 13.17 0.04 14.03
N ASN A 70 11.89 0.33 14.21
CA ASN A 70 11.19 0.15 15.48
C ASN A 70 10.44 -1.20 15.58
N GLY A 71 10.69 -2.12 14.66
CA GLY A 71 10.04 -3.44 14.60
C GLY A 71 8.64 -3.43 13.98
N LYS A 72 8.14 -2.27 13.54
CA LYS A 72 6.83 -2.12 12.88
C LYS A 72 7.02 -1.86 11.39
N SER A 73 6.13 -2.42 10.58
CA SER A 73 6.16 -2.22 9.13
C SER A 73 4.76 -2.04 8.55
N GLY A 74 4.66 -1.15 7.58
CA GLY A 74 3.47 -0.96 6.77
C GLY A 74 3.77 -1.15 5.30
N ILE A 75 2.74 -1.29 4.51
CA ILE A 75 2.85 -1.34 3.06
C ILE A 75 1.88 -0.36 2.42
N THR A 76 2.33 0.30 1.38
CA THR A 76 1.46 1.10 0.51
C THR A 76 1.74 0.80 -0.94
N GLY A 77 0.74 0.95 -1.77
CA GLY A 77 0.87 0.79 -3.21
C GLY A 77 -0.21 1.53 -3.98
N PHE A 78 0.01 1.63 -5.28
CA PHE A 78 -0.74 2.46 -6.22
C PHE A 78 -1.16 1.61 -7.41
N CYS A 79 -2.40 1.73 -7.89
CA CYS A 79 -2.93 0.93 -8.99
C CYS A 79 -2.75 -0.58 -8.71
N ASN A 80 -2.06 -1.31 -9.57
CA ASN A 80 -1.69 -2.71 -9.31
C ASN A 80 -0.93 -2.90 -7.98
N GLY A 81 -0.06 -1.94 -7.62
CA GLY A 81 0.63 -1.91 -6.34
C GLY A 81 -0.32 -1.76 -5.15
N GLY A 82 -1.43 -1.05 -5.32
CA GLY A 82 -2.51 -0.97 -4.33
C GLY A 82 -3.18 -2.33 -4.10
N GLY A 83 -3.38 -3.11 -5.16
CA GLY A 83 -3.81 -4.50 -5.06
C GLY A 83 -2.80 -5.35 -4.27
N PHE A 84 -1.50 -5.19 -4.55
CA PHE A 84 -0.47 -5.89 -3.78
C PHE A 84 -0.36 -5.44 -2.32
N ALA A 85 -0.77 -4.22 -1.97
CA ALA A 85 -0.89 -3.82 -0.56
C ALA A 85 -1.94 -4.65 0.18
N TRP A 86 -3.09 -4.91 -0.45
CA TRP A 86 -4.11 -5.80 0.08
C TRP A 86 -3.61 -7.25 0.22
N GLU A 87 -3.00 -7.81 -0.84
CA GLU A 87 -2.45 -9.17 -0.83
C GLU A 87 -1.38 -9.33 0.26
N SER A 88 -0.51 -8.32 0.41
CA SER A 88 0.53 -8.32 1.45
C SER A 88 -0.05 -8.29 2.86
N ALA A 89 -1.16 -7.58 3.08
CA ALA A 89 -1.87 -7.57 4.37
C ALA A 89 -2.39 -8.95 4.78
N ALA A 90 -2.69 -9.81 3.79
CA ALA A 90 -3.12 -11.18 4.00
C ALA A 90 -1.95 -12.16 4.13
N GLU A 91 -0.90 -12.00 3.33
CA GLU A 91 0.09 -13.05 3.07
C GLU A 91 1.46 -12.79 3.74
N ILE A 92 1.76 -11.54 4.18
CA ILE A 92 3.04 -11.24 4.83
C ILE A 92 2.84 -11.10 6.34
N PRO A 93 3.28 -12.09 7.14
CA PRO A 93 3.20 -12.01 8.60
C PRO A 93 4.00 -10.83 9.15
N GLY A 94 3.46 -10.14 10.15
CA GLY A 94 4.17 -9.05 10.84
C GLY A 94 4.13 -7.69 10.14
N ILE A 95 3.39 -7.53 9.03
CA ILE A 95 2.92 -6.21 8.60
C ILE A 95 1.93 -5.70 9.65
N ASN A 96 1.92 -4.40 9.92
CA ASN A 96 1.09 -3.77 10.93
C ASN A 96 -0.01 -2.87 10.35
N ALA A 97 0.11 -2.45 9.09
CA ALA A 97 -0.87 -1.65 8.38
C ALA A 97 -0.68 -1.73 6.87
N ALA A 98 -1.76 -1.61 6.10
CA ALA A 98 -1.71 -1.51 4.64
C ALA A 98 -2.54 -0.32 4.15
N VAL A 99 -2.02 0.41 3.17
CA VAL A 99 -2.72 1.50 2.50
C VAL A 99 -2.74 1.25 1.00
N SER A 100 -3.93 1.22 0.43
CA SER A 100 -4.15 1.01 -1.00
C SER A 100 -4.65 2.30 -1.65
N PHE A 101 -3.91 2.81 -2.60
CA PHE A 101 -4.38 3.88 -3.47
C PHE A 101 -4.85 3.29 -4.80
N TYR A 102 -6.13 3.50 -5.09
CA TYR A 102 -6.80 3.03 -6.31
C TYR A 102 -6.39 1.61 -6.74
N GLY A 103 -6.29 0.71 -5.76
CA GLY A 103 -6.00 -0.72 -5.95
C GLY A 103 -7.20 -1.59 -5.66
N ALA A 104 -7.42 -2.61 -6.49
CA ALA A 104 -8.55 -3.51 -6.34
C ALA A 104 -8.42 -4.37 -5.07
N PRO A 105 -9.49 -4.48 -4.28
CA PRO A 105 -9.55 -5.44 -3.20
C PRO A 105 -9.42 -6.88 -3.73
N PRO A 106 -8.84 -7.80 -2.96
CA PRO A 106 -8.74 -9.20 -3.33
C PRO A 106 -10.09 -9.92 -3.20
N ASN A 107 -10.11 -11.20 -3.55
CA ASN A 107 -11.27 -12.06 -3.33
C ASN A 107 -11.54 -12.31 -1.83
N LEU A 108 -12.74 -12.83 -1.51
CA LEU A 108 -13.18 -13.09 -0.14
C LEU A 108 -12.25 -14.03 0.64
N ALA A 109 -11.67 -15.03 -0.03
CA ALA A 109 -10.77 -15.97 0.62
C ALA A 109 -9.47 -15.29 1.09
N THR A 110 -8.94 -14.35 0.30
CA THR A 110 -7.79 -13.52 0.67
C THR A 110 -8.18 -12.50 1.74
N MET A 111 -9.35 -11.84 1.63
CA MET A 111 -9.84 -10.92 2.67
C MET A 111 -9.95 -11.59 4.04
N ALA A 112 -10.40 -12.85 4.09
CA ALA A 112 -10.52 -13.61 5.34
C ALA A 112 -9.16 -13.80 6.04
N LYS A 113 -8.06 -13.83 5.29
CA LYS A 113 -6.69 -13.97 5.83
C LYS A 113 -6.11 -12.66 6.35
N ILE A 114 -6.66 -11.49 5.99
CA ILE A 114 -6.17 -10.18 6.43
C ILE A 114 -6.22 -10.11 7.96
N ARG A 115 -5.12 -9.70 8.58
CA ARG A 115 -4.96 -9.62 10.04
C ARG A 115 -4.59 -8.24 10.54
N VAL A 116 -4.47 -7.29 9.65
CA VAL A 116 -3.99 -5.93 9.92
C VAL A 116 -4.99 -4.90 9.42
N PRO A 117 -4.99 -3.69 9.98
CA PRO A 117 -5.81 -2.60 9.47
C PRO A 117 -5.46 -2.28 8.02
N VAL A 118 -6.50 -2.01 7.22
CA VAL A 118 -6.38 -1.62 5.82
C VAL A 118 -7.10 -0.29 5.62
N LEU A 119 -6.46 0.63 4.88
CA LEU A 119 -7.06 1.88 4.41
C LEU A 119 -7.02 1.89 2.88
N ALA A 120 -8.16 2.18 2.24
CA ALA A 120 -8.23 2.25 0.79
C ALA A 120 -8.80 3.59 0.30
N PHE A 121 -8.23 4.09 -0.82
CA PHE A 121 -8.70 5.27 -1.52
C PHE A 121 -9.05 4.92 -2.97
N ALA A 122 -10.18 5.43 -3.45
CA ALA A 122 -10.60 5.30 -4.84
C ALA A 122 -11.27 6.60 -5.30
N GLY A 123 -11.35 6.82 -6.60
CA GLY A 123 -12.21 7.81 -7.20
C GLY A 123 -13.50 7.15 -7.70
N ASP A 124 -14.62 7.85 -7.73
CA ASP A 124 -15.87 7.32 -8.26
C ASP A 124 -15.93 7.34 -9.79
N ASP A 125 -15.13 8.19 -10.44
CA ASP A 125 -14.89 8.16 -11.88
C ASP A 125 -13.87 7.05 -12.27
N ASP A 126 -13.92 5.95 -11.53
CA ASP A 126 -13.25 4.68 -11.80
C ASP A 126 -14.26 3.55 -11.61
N PRO A 127 -15.18 3.36 -12.58
CA PRO A 127 -16.31 2.44 -12.43
C PRO A 127 -15.89 0.98 -12.31
N GLY A 128 -14.68 0.65 -12.71
CA GLY A 128 -14.10 -0.68 -12.53
C GLY A 128 -13.61 -0.97 -11.11
N LEU A 129 -13.38 0.05 -10.29
CA LEU A 129 -12.76 -0.06 -8.98
C LEU A 129 -13.65 0.42 -7.83
N ALA A 130 -14.23 1.61 -7.91
CA ALA A 130 -14.99 2.21 -6.81
C ALA A 130 -16.09 1.28 -6.24
N PRO A 131 -16.92 0.61 -7.07
CA PRO A 131 -17.89 -0.36 -6.57
C PRO A 131 -17.26 -1.55 -5.83
N LYS A 132 -16.08 -2.01 -6.25
CA LYS A 132 -15.37 -3.12 -5.58
C LYS A 132 -14.86 -2.70 -4.20
N VAL A 133 -14.32 -1.48 -4.07
CA VAL A 133 -13.88 -0.93 -2.79
C VAL A 133 -15.07 -0.77 -1.84
N ALA A 134 -16.20 -0.24 -2.33
CA ALA A 134 -17.43 -0.12 -1.54
C ALA A 134 -17.96 -1.49 -1.09
N ALA A 135 -17.98 -2.48 -1.99
CA ALA A 135 -18.44 -3.84 -1.69
C ALA A 135 -17.50 -4.59 -0.70
N ALA A 136 -16.24 -4.22 -0.61
CA ALA A 136 -15.32 -4.80 0.37
C ALA A 136 -15.70 -4.42 1.82
N ALA A 137 -16.35 -3.28 2.05
CA ALA A 137 -16.62 -2.79 3.39
C ALA A 137 -17.53 -3.72 4.22
N PRO A 138 -18.73 -4.12 3.74
CA PRO A 138 -19.58 -5.06 4.49
C PRO A 138 -18.92 -6.42 4.70
N GLU A 139 -18.09 -6.89 3.75
CA GLU A 139 -17.39 -8.16 3.86
C GLU A 139 -16.28 -8.10 4.92
N MET A 140 -15.47 -7.05 4.91
CA MET A 140 -14.45 -6.82 5.93
C MET A 140 -15.06 -6.70 7.32
N GLN A 141 -16.20 -6.01 7.44
CA GLN A 141 -16.96 -5.91 8.69
C GLN A 141 -17.47 -7.29 9.15
N ARG A 142 -18.08 -8.06 8.26
CA ARG A 142 -18.55 -9.43 8.53
C ARG A 142 -17.44 -10.36 8.99
N LEU A 143 -16.23 -10.17 8.45
CA LEU A 143 -15.03 -10.90 8.82
C LEU A 143 -14.33 -10.36 10.08
N GLY A 144 -14.88 -9.31 10.73
CA GLY A 144 -14.29 -8.69 11.92
C GLY A 144 -12.95 -7.98 11.64
N LYS A 145 -12.74 -7.50 10.41
CA LYS A 145 -11.50 -6.83 9.99
C LYS A 145 -11.60 -5.31 10.15
N THR A 146 -10.50 -4.68 10.50
CA THR A 146 -10.39 -3.21 10.52
C THR A 146 -10.17 -2.71 9.09
N PHE A 147 -11.16 -2.03 8.55
CA PHE A 147 -11.11 -1.45 7.22
C PHE A 147 -11.68 -0.04 7.21
N GLU A 148 -10.88 0.90 6.74
CA GLU A 148 -11.25 2.29 6.48
C GLU A 148 -11.14 2.53 4.96
N PHE A 149 -12.06 3.31 4.39
CA PHE A 149 -11.96 3.68 2.99
C PHE A 149 -12.57 5.04 2.71
N LYS A 150 -12.16 5.65 1.62
CA LYS A 150 -12.77 6.86 1.09
C LYS A 150 -12.83 6.80 -0.43
N ILE A 151 -14.02 7.03 -0.98
CA ILE A 151 -14.27 7.22 -2.40
C ILE A 151 -14.49 8.71 -2.62
N TYR A 152 -13.74 9.30 -3.54
CA TYR A 152 -13.79 10.72 -3.85
C TYR A 152 -14.66 10.96 -5.06
N PRO A 153 -15.63 11.90 -5.00
CA PRO A 153 -16.52 12.20 -6.10
C PRO A 153 -15.79 12.89 -7.25
N ASN A 154 -16.14 12.55 -8.49
CA ASN A 154 -15.56 13.07 -9.74
C ASN A 154 -14.03 12.93 -9.83
N VAL A 155 -13.49 11.91 -9.22
CA VAL A 155 -12.05 11.65 -9.18
C VAL A 155 -11.73 10.41 -10.01
N THR A 156 -10.74 10.54 -10.89
CA THR A 156 -10.33 9.48 -11.83
C THR A 156 -9.38 8.47 -11.18
N HIS A 157 -9.16 7.36 -11.90
CA HIS A 157 -8.05 6.45 -11.56
C HIS A 157 -6.71 7.20 -11.53
N ALA A 158 -5.77 6.77 -10.68
CA ALA A 158 -4.42 7.35 -10.55
C ALA A 158 -4.41 8.86 -10.20
N PHE A 159 -5.36 9.34 -9.43
CA PHE A 159 -5.52 10.76 -9.10
C PHE A 159 -4.28 11.42 -8.47
N LEU A 160 -3.40 10.67 -7.83
CA LEU A 160 -2.11 11.18 -7.33
C LEU A 160 -1.14 11.55 -8.46
N GLU A 161 -1.32 11.03 -9.66
CA GLU A 161 -0.50 11.31 -10.85
C GLU A 161 -1.15 12.36 -11.75
N HIS A 162 -2.48 12.46 -11.73
CA HIS A 162 -3.28 13.32 -12.60
C HIS A 162 -3.86 14.54 -11.87
N GLN A 163 -3.01 15.30 -11.18
CA GLN A 163 -3.41 16.43 -10.33
C GLN A 163 -3.77 17.72 -11.08
N THR A 164 -3.73 17.72 -12.40
CA THR A 164 -4.20 18.83 -13.25
C THR A 164 -5.72 19.00 -13.23
N LEU A 165 -6.46 17.94 -12.89
CA LEU A 165 -7.90 18.01 -12.62
C LEU A 165 -8.10 18.46 -11.16
N GLY A 166 -8.96 19.47 -10.95
CA GLY A 166 -9.16 20.08 -9.63
C GLY A 166 -9.57 19.09 -8.55
N GLU A 167 -10.48 18.18 -8.87
CA GLU A 167 -10.97 17.14 -7.98
C GLU A 167 -9.88 16.15 -7.60
N ASN A 168 -9.03 15.76 -8.55
CA ASN A 168 -7.87 14.90 -8.28
C ASN A 168 -6.87 15.57 -7.34
N ALA A 169 -6.63 16.87 -7.51
CA ALA A 169 -5.77 17.64 -6.60
C ALA A 169 -6.35 17.68 -5.17
N VAL A 170 -7.65 17.93 -5.04
CA VAL A 170 -8.35 17.93 -3.75
C VAL A 170 -8.28 16.54 -3.09
N ALA A 171 -8.54 15.48 -3.85
CA ALA A 171 -8.43 14.11 -3.36
C ALA A 171 -6.99 13.77 -2.90
N THR A 172 -5.98 14.25 -3.63
CA THR A 172 -4.57 14.10 -3.25
C THR A 172 -4.25 14.79 -1.94
N LEU A 173 -4.70 16.04 -1.79
CA LEU A 173 -4.47 16.84 -0.56
C LEU A 173 -5.16 16.25 0.67
N ASP A 174 -6.27 15.55 0.52
CA ASP A 174 -6.98 14.89 1.62
C ASP A 174 -6.46 13.46 1.89
N SER A 175 -6.23 12.65 0.85
CA SER A 175 -5.85 11.23 1.02
C SER A 175 -4.45 11.06 1.60
N TRP A 176 -3.51 11.91 1.20
CA TRP A 176 -2.13 11.80 1.63
C TRP A 176 -1.94 11.99 3.14
N PRO A 177 -2.44 13.08 3.77
CA PRO A 177 -2.40 13.21 5.23
C PRO A 177 -3.11 12.08 5.97
N ARG A 178 -4.24 11.57 5.43
CA ARG A 178 -4.93 10.41 6.01
C ARG A 178 -4.07 9.16 6.01
N ALA A 179 -3.38 8.86 4.89
CA ALA A 179 -2.48 7.72 4.80
C ALA A 179 -1.33 7.84 5.81
N ILE A 180 -0.74 9.04 5.94
CA ILE A 180 0.32 9.31 6.91
C ILE A 180 -0.20 9.13 8.34
N ALA A 181 -1.36 9.69 8.67
CA ALA A 181 -1.97 9.55 9.99
C ALA A 181 -2.29 8.09 10.32
N PHE A 182 -2.79 7.33 9.34
CA PHE A 182 -3.05 5.91 9.47
C PHE A 182 -1.77 5.13 9.77
N PHE A 183 -0.69 5.34 9.01
CA PHE A 183 0.59 4.71 9.31
C PHE A 183 1.13 5.13 10.68
N LYS A 184 1.07 6.40 11.05
CA LYS A 184 1.50 6.85 12.39
C LYS A 184 0.71 6.18 13.51
N ARG A 185 -0.58 5.94 13.34
CA ARG A 185 -1.44 5.24 14.30
C ARG A 185 -0.97 3.80 14.57
N TYR A 186 -0.57 3.07 13.53
CA TYR A 186 -0.27 1.65 13.62
C TYR A 186 1.22 1.30 13.63
N LEU A 187 2.09 2.20 13.17
CA LEU A 187 3.52 1.95 13.08
C LEU A 187 4.34 2.67 14.16
N ASN A 188 3.81 3.70 14.83
CA ASN A 188 4.50 4.26 15.97
C ASN A 188 4.44 3.25 17.12
N ALA A 189 5.56 3.03 17.79
CA ALA A 189 5.57 2.29 19.03
C ALA A 189 4.66 3.04 20.04
N GLN A 190 3.61 2.41 20.50
CA GLN A 190 2.92 2.92 21.67
C GLN A 190 3.92 2.84 22.83
N THR A 191 4.42 3.96 23.30
CA THR A 191 5.01 4.03 24.64
C THR A 191 3.87 3.74 25.60
N SER A 192 3.75 2.48 26.03
CA SER A 192 2.92 2.13 27.17
C SER A 192 3.54 2.86 28.38
N SER A 193 2.99 4.03 28.72
CA SER A 193 3.21 4.65 30.01
C SER A 193 2.49 3.80 31.05
N THR A 194 3.18 2.75 31.50
CA THR A 194 2.86 2.12 32.79
C THR A 194 3.27 3.13 33.87
N ASN A 195 2.34 4.02 34.17
CA ASN A 195 2.42 4.87 35.34
C ASN A 195 2.04 4.00 36.55
N THR A 196 2.97 3.17 37.01
CA THR A 196 2.85 2.49 38.30
C THR A 196 3.12 3.57 39.37
N ARG A 197 2.08 4.26 39.76
CA ARG A 197 2.08 4.98 41.06
C ARG A 197 2.04 3.91 42.13
N THR A 198 3.19 3.58 42.67
CA THR A 198 3.29 2.95 44.00
C THR A 198 3.04 4.05 45.05
N ASN A 199 1.94 3.93 45.77
CA ASN A 199 1.75 4.58 47.06
C ASN A 199 2.65 3.88 48.09
#